data_7531a4a8154246ba7653f291a9ef5f95
#
_entry.id   7531a4a8154246ba7653f291a9ef5f95
#
_cell.length_a   1.000
_cell.length_b   1.000
_cell.length_c   1.000
_cell.angle_alpha   90.00
_cell.angle_beta   90.00
_cell.angle_gamma   90.00
#
_symmetry.space_group_name_H-M   'P 1'
#
loop_
_entity.id
_entity.type
_entity.pdbx_description
1 polymer ?
#
loop_
_entity_poly.entity_id
_entity_poly.type
_entity_poly.pdbx_seq_one_letter_code
_entity_poly.pdbx_strand_id
1 'polypeptide(L)'
;MKQTYIEFICELIKNEEIGKPIYTNEISDCISKEYNITIKKATGATSVACKRIIDSEMIPDLRFYQKGIYYRVTVTPFGETNIDKEQLIEDKYLKNDIGYETGLQILHKLGLTSQMPNMRTLATNKASDCARLDKKLEIVVKPAKIKVNAENKQYLKMLDVLDILDDAPIDVDDPYKIIGNYIDELGLEYGKLLAMANNYYNKNTVLQLAHVAGVRL
;
A
#
# COMPACT_ATOMS: atom_id res chain seq x y z
N MET A 1 35.76 -22.26 4.83
CA MET A 1 36.02 -20.79 4.71
C MET A 1 34.72 -20.08 4.93
N LYS A 2 34.67 -19.00 5.72
CA LYS A 2 33.46 -18.18 5.81
C LYS A 2 33.25 -17.46 4.47
N GLN A 3 32.02 -17.57 3.94
CA GLN A 3 31.58 -16.87 2.75
C GLN A 3 31.78 -15.35 2.90
N THR A 4 32.17 -14.64 1.84
CA THR A 4 32.29 -13.19 1.88
C THR A 4 30.90 -12.51 1.91
N TYR A 5 30.81 -11.28 2.40
CA TYR A 5 29.54 -10.54 2.39
C TYR A 5 28.95 -10.42 0.99
N ILE A 6 29.78 -10.26 -0.03
CA ILE A 6 29.31 -10.12 -1.42
C ILE A 6 28.72 -11.43 -1.92
N GLU A 7 29.38 -12.57 -1.68
CA GLU A 7 28.86 -13.88 -2.06
C GLU A 7 27.53 -14.18 -1.40
N PHE A 8 27.45 -13.92 -0.09
CA PHE A 8 26.20 -14.10 0.67
C PHE A 8 25.06 -13.23 0.14
N ILE A 9 25.33 -11.94 -0.14
CA ILE A 9 24.34 -11.03 -0.72
C ILE A 9 23.92 -11.49 -2.12
N CYS A 10 24.86 -11.94 -2.96
CA CYS A 10 24.53 -12.48 -4.28
C CYS A 10 23.61 -13.70 -4.19
N GLU A 11 23.84 -14.57 -3.21
CA GLU A 11 22.98 -15.73 -2.98
C GLU A 11 21.57 -15.32 -2.54
N LEU A 12 21.44 -14.38 -1.59
CA LEU A 12 20.15 -13.82 -1.19
C LEU A 12 19.40 -13.22 -2.38
N ILE A 13 20.06 -12.37 -3.16
CA ILE A 13 19.45 -11.71 -4.32
C ILE A 13 19.02 -12.73 -5.38
N LYS A 14 19.84 -13.77 -5.67
CA LYS A 14 19.51 -14.79 -6.66
C LYS A 14 18.30 -15.65 -6.29
N ASN A 15 18.02 -15.78 -4.99
CA ASN A 15 16.88 -16.53 -4.49
C ASN A 15 15.56 -15.72 -4.53
N GLU A 16 15.63 -14.40 -4.74
CA GLU A 16 14.42 -13.57 -4.87
C GLU A 16 13.75 -13.77 -6.22
N GLU A 17 12.43 -13.67 -6.23
CA GLU A 17 11.64 -13.79 -7.46
C GLU A 17 11.83 -12.56 -8.37
N ILE A 18 11.71 -12.80 -9.68
CA ILE A 18 11.79 -11.72 -10.69
C ILE A 18 10.66 -10.72 -10.46
N GLY A 19 11.00 -9.43 -10.54
CA GLY A 19 10.06 -8.32 -10.32
C GLY A 19 9.85 -7.95 -8.87
N LYS A 20 10.10 -8.83 -7.91
CA LYS A 20 9.93 -8.50 -6.49
C LYS A 20 10.90 -7.43 -6.00
N PRO A 21 10.43 -6.50 -5.15
CA PRO A 21 11.30 -5.54 -4.48
C PRO A 21 12.28 -6.23 -3.53
N ILE A 22 13.56 -5.90 -3.66
CA ILE A 22 14.64 -6.38 -2.80
C ILE A 22 15.10 -5.21 -1.93
N TYR A 23 14.86 -5.30 -0.64
CA TYR A 23 15.14 -4.22 0.30
C TYR A 23 16.51 -4.37 0.96
N THR A 24 17.35 -3.34 0.89
CA THR A 24 18.70 -3.37 1.49
C THR A 24 18.69 -3.45 3.01
N ASN A 25 17.62 -3.02 3.68
CA ASN A 25 17.46 -3.20 5.12
C ASN A 25 17.27 -4.68 5.49
N GLU A 26 16.47 -5.43 4.73
CA GLU A 26 16.27 -6.87 4.95
C GLU A 26 17.56 -7.66 4.75
N ILE A 27 18.30 -7.35 3.66
CA ILE A 27 19.64 -7.91 3.45
C ILE A 27 20.57 -7.56 4.62
N SER A 28 20.52 -6.32 5.11
CA SER A 28 21.34 -5.88 6.24
C SER A 28 21.01 -6.62 7.53
N ASP A 29 19.72 -6.89 7.76
CA ASP A 29 19.28 -7.69 8.90
C ASP A 29 19.78 -9.14 8.81
N CYS A 30 19.76 -9.74 7.63
CA CYS A 30 20.33 -11.07 7.39
C CYS A 30 21.84 -11.11 7.66
N ILE A 31 22.59 -10.13 7.13
CA ILE A 31 24.04 -10.01 7.35
C ILE A 31 24.35 -9.80 8.84
N SER A 32 23.59 -8.93 9.52
CA SER A 32 23.79 -8.66 10.94
C SER A 32 23.67 -9.94 11.77
N LYS A 33 22.69 -10.79 11.45
CA LYS A 33 22.45 -12.06 12.12
C LYS A 33 23.53 -13.11 11.78
N GLU A 34 23.80 -13.32 10.48
CA GLU A 34 24.72 -14.36 10.00
C GLU A 34 26.15 -14.11 10.47
N TYR A 35 26.62 -12.87 10.42
CA TYR A 35 27.98 -12.53 10.77
C TYR A 35 28.15 -11.97 12.19
N ASN A 36 27.07 -11.90 12.96
CA ASN A 36 27.07 -11.36 14.32
C ASN A 36 27.72 -9.97 14.43
N ILE A 37 27.33 -9.06 13.51
CA ILE A 37 27.81 -7.68 13.49
C ILE A 37 26.65 -6.70 13.75
N THR A 38 27.01 -5.47 14.13
CA THR A 38 26.00 -4.43 14.36
C THR A 38 25.28 -4.06 13.09
N ILE A 39 23.98 -3.77 13.17
CA ILE A 39 23.16 -3.36 12.02
C ILE A 39 23.75 -2.19 11.26
N LYS A 40 24.39 -1.23 11.94
CA LYS A 40 25.07 -0.09 11.30
C LYS A 40 26.22 -0.54 10.39
N LYS A 41 27.02 -1.52 10.82
CA LYS A 41 28.09 -2.10 9.99
C LYS A 41 27.52 -2.90 8.83
N ALA A 42 26.47 -3.70 9.09
CA ALA A 42 25.78 -4.47 8.07
C ALA A 42 25.20 -3.57 6.97
N THR A 43 24.51 -2.47 7.33
CA THR A 43 23.93 -1.50 6.38
C THR A 43 25.01 -0.88 5.49
N GLY A 44 26.15 -0.49 6.07
CA GLY A 44 27.28 0.02 5.29
C GLY A 44 27.84 -1.01 4.32
N ALA A 45 28.05 -2.25 4.80
CA ALA A 45 28.54 -3.36 3.96
C ALA A 45 27.56 -3.69 2.82
N THR A 46 26.25 -3.78 3.12
CA THR A 46 25.18 -4.03 2.12
C THR A 46 25.20 -2.95 1.03
N SER A 47 25.24 -1.67 1.40
CA SER A 47 25.20 -0.58 0.43
C SER A 47 26.39 -0.63 -0.53
N VAL A 48 27.61 -0.91 -0.02
CA VAL A 48 28.83 -1.03 -0.83
C VAL A 48 28.75 -2.28 -1.71
N ALA A 49 28.29 -3.41 -1.16
CA ALA A 49 28.20 -4.65 -1.89
C ALA A 49 27.18 -4.58 -3.02
N CYS A 50 25.96 -4.08 -2.78
CA CYS A 50 24.93 -3.93 -3.82
C CYS A 50 25.41 -3.05 -4.97
N LYS A 51 26.12 -1.95 -4.66
CA LYS A 51 26.73 -1.11 -5.70
C LYS A 51 27.75 -1.89 -6.53
N ARG A 52 28.67 -2.62 -5.88
CA ARG A 52 29.69 -3.42 -6.58
C ARG A 52 29.05 -4.53 -7.43
N ILE A 53 28.02 -5.19 -6.94
CA ILE A 53 27.31 -6.24 -7.67
C ILE A 53 26.75 -5.70 -8.99
N ILE A 54 26.16 -4.49 -8.99
CA ILE A 54 25.69 -3.83 -10.21
C ILE A 54 26.85 -3.38 -11.09
N ASP A 55 27.81 -2.64 -10.53
CA ASP A 55 28.92 -2.06 -11.30
C ASP A 55 29.79 -3.14 -11.97
N SER A 56 29.87 -4.34 -11.39
CA SER A 56 30.64 -5.47 -11.90
C SER A 56 29.77 -6.53 -12.62
N GLU A 57 28.50 -6.27 -12.84
CA GLU A 57 27.54 -7.18 -13.49
C GLU A 57 27.53 -8.62 -12.92
N MET A 58 27.82 -8.77 -11.61
CA MET A 58 27.82 -10.07 -10.94
C MET A 58 26.47 -10.77 -10.97
N ILE A 59 25.40 -9.98 -11.07
CA ILE A 59 24.02 -10.43 -11.29
C ILE A 59 23.47 -9.58 -12.45
N PRO A 60 23.55 -10.08 -13.70
CA PRO A 60 23.23 -9.28 -14.90
C PRO A 60 21.78 -8.80 -14.97
N ASP A 61 20.88 -9.54 -14.32
CA ASP A 61 19.43 -9.25 -14.26
C ASP A 61 19.04 -8.37 -13.06
N LEU A 62 19.99 -7.88 -12.24
CA LEU A 62 19.71 -6.96 -11.14
C LEU A 62 19.57 -5.53 -11.63
N ARG A 63 18.53 -4.82 -11.15
CA ARG A 63 18.30 -3.40 -11.47
C ARG A 63 18.11 -2.59 -10.19
N PHE A 64 18.59 -1.37 -10.24
CA PHE A 64 18.36 -0.37 -9.19
C PHE A 64 17.03 0.35 -9.45
N TYR A 65 16.11 0.36 -8.49
CA TYR A 65 14.88 1.12 -8.57
C TYR A 65 15.01 2.50 -7.91
N GLN A 66 15.41 2.50 -6.65
CA GLN A 66 15.68 3.71 -5.86
C GLN A 66 16.57 3.36 -4.66
N LYS A 67 17.02 4.38 -3.94
CA LYS A 67 17.85 4.18 -2.75
C LYS A 67 17.22 3.13 -1.81
N GLY A 68 17.96 2.06 -1.59
CA GLY A 68 17.55 0.97 -0.71
C GLY A 68 16.65 -0.08 -1.35
N ILE A 69 16.31 0.03 -2.63
CA ILE A 69 15.43 -0.92 -3.33
C ILE A 69 16.04 -1.32 -4.67
N TYR A 70 16.15 -2.61 -4.87
CA TYR A 70 16.59 -3.28 -6.09
C TYR A 70 15.52 -4.29 -6.53
N TYR A 71 15.65 -4.86 -7.72
CA TYR A 71 14.78 -5.92 -8.21
C TYR A 71 15.48 -6.67 -9.34
N ARG A 72 15.02 -7.88 -9.62
CA ARG A 72 15.51 -8.68 -10.75
C ARG A 72 14.55 -8.56 -11.94
N VAL A 73 15.12 -8.54 -13.13
CA VAL A 73 14.36 -8.47 -14.38
C VAL A 73 14.49 -9.75 -15.20
N THR A 74 13.52 -9.98 -16.08
CA THR A 74 13.67 -10.92 -17.19
C THR A 74 13.42 -10.18 -18.50
N VAL A 75 14.09 -10.62 -19.56
CA VAL A 75 13.89 -10.06 -20.89
C VAL A 75 12.73 -10.77 -21.56
N THR A 76 11.76 -9.99 -22.01
CA THR A 76 10.59 -10.47 -22.76
C THR A 76 10.63 -9.90 -24.19
N PRO A 77 9.79 -10.37 -25.12
CA PRO A 77 9.65 -9.76 -26.45
C PRO A 77 9.27 -8.28 -26.43
N PHE A 78 8.72 -7.78 -25.31
CA PHE A 78 8.31 -6.39 -25.10
C PHE A 78 9.32 -5.56 -24.30
N GLY A 79 10.50 -6.12 -23.99
CA GLY A 79 11.53 -5.50 -23.17
C GLY A 79 11.73 -6.16 -21.81
N GLU A 80 12.47 -5.50 -20.94
CA GLU A 80 12.68 -5.96 -19.55
C GLU A 80 11.39 -5.80 -18.72
N THR A 81 11.17 -6.76 -17.82
CA THR A 81 10.07 -6.67 -16.84
C THR A 81 10.32 -5.54 -15.85
N ASN A 82 9.25 -4.91 -15.37
CA ASN A 82 9.32 -3.87 -14.34
C ASN A 82 9.23 -4.49 -12.94
N ILE A 83 9.60 -3.66 -11.95
CA ILE A 83 9.36 -3.97 -10.54
C ILE A 83 7.87 -4.07 -10.24
N ASP A 84 7.50 -4.95 -9.33
CA ASP A 84 6.13 -5.07 -8.82
C ASP A 84 5.76 -3.81 -7.99
N LYS A 85 5.06 -2.88 -8.64
CA LYS A 85 4.58 -1.65 -8.00
C LYS A 85 3.50 -1.93 -6.95
N GLU A 86 2.69 -2.98 -7.12
CA GLU A 86 1.65 -3.35 -6.16
C GLU A 86 2.28 -3.80 -4.85
N GLN A 87 3.32 -4.63 -4.91
CA GLN A 87 4.07 -5.04 -3.73
C GLN A 87 4.73 -3.84 -3.03
N LEU A 88 5.29 -2.90 -3.80
CA LEU A 88 5.87 -1.67 -3.24
C LEU A 88 4.82 -0.79 -2.54
N ILE A 89 3.62 -0.68 -3.10
CA ILE A 89 2.50 0.05 -2.51
C ILE A 89 2.07 -0.62 -1.20
N GLU A 90 1.88 -1.93 -1.23
CA GLU A 90 1.51 -2.72 -0.06
C GLU A 90 2.53 -2.54 1.06
N ASP A 91 3.81 -2.80 0.79
CA ASP A 91 4.89 -2.72 1.79
C ASP A 91 5.06 -1.31 2.37
N LYS A 92 4.89 -0.27 1.54
CA LYS A 92 5.13 1.10 1.95
C LYS A 92 3.95 1.74 2.69
N TYR A 93 2.72 1.46 2.26
CA TYR A 93 1.56 2.24 2.66
C TYR A 93 0.43 1.45 3.33
N LEU A 94 0.34 0.13 3.11
CA LEU A 94 -0.80 -0.68 3.54
C LEU A 94 -0.45 -1.77 4.57
N LYS A 95 0.75 -2.33 4.48
CA LYS A 95 1.24 -3.41 5.36
C LYS A 95 1.11 -3.04 6.84
N ASN A 96 0.78 -4.02 7.67
CA ASN A 96 0.55 -3.87 9.10
C ASN A 96 -0.64 -2.94 9.44
N ASP A 97 -1.65 -2.92 8.58
CA ASP A 97 -2.88 -2.13 8.77
C ASP A 97 -2.65 -0.64 9.02
N ILE A 98 -1.65 -0.06 8.35
CA ILE A 98 -1.34 1.36 8.49
C ILE A 98 -2.04 2.24 7.46
N GLY A 99 -2.81 1.65 6.56
CA GLY A 99 -3.51 2.37 5.50
C GLY A 99 -4.55 1.51 4.79
N TYR A 100 -5.30 2.15 3.90
CA TYR A 100 -6.35 1.53 3.10
C TYR A 100 -6.58 2.31 1.79
N GLU A 101 -7.15 1.63 0.81
CA GLU A 101 -7.61 2.28 -0.43
C GLU A 101 -8.87 3.10 -0.18
N THR A 102 -8.95 4.27 -0.84
CA THR A 102 -10.07 5.20 -0.71
C THR A 102 -10.34 5.93 -2.04
N GLY A 103 -11.32 6.82 -2.05
CA GLY A 103 -11.69 7.59 -3.25
C GLY A 103 -12.48 6.76 -4.27
N LEU A 104 -12.52 7.25 -5.53
CA LEU A 104 -13.32 6.64 -6.60
C LEU A 104 -13.02 5.16 -6.85
N GLN A 105 -11.80 4.71 -6.57
CA GLN A 105 -11.43 3.30 -6.72
C GLN A 105 -12.29 2.38 -5.85
N ILE A 106 -12.61 2.78 -4.62
CA ILE A 106 -13.47 1.98 -3.75
C ILE A 106 -14.92 1.98 -4.24
N LEU A 107 -15.42 3.12 -4.70
CA LEU A 107 -16.75 3.18 -5.31
C LEU A 107 -16.88 2.23 -6.51
N HIS A 108 -15.86 2.22 -7.37
CA HIS A 108 -15.80 1.28 -8.49
C HIS A 108 -15.76 -0.19 -8.02
N LYS A 109 -14.93 -0.52 -7.03
CA LYS A 109 -14.85 -1.89 -6.46
C LYS A 109 -16.16 -2.34 -5.81
N LEU A 110 -16.94 -1.41 -5.26
CA LEU A 110 -18.26 -1.67 -4.70
C LEU A 110 -19.37 -1.73 -5.78
N GLY A 111 -19.04 -1.45 -7.05
CA GLY A 111 -20.00 -1.40 -8.13
C GLY A 111 -20.93 -0.18 -8.09
N LEU A 112 -20.55 0.89 -7.37
CA LEU A 112 -21.33 2.12 -7.26
C LEU A 112 -21.13 3.04 -8.47
N THR A 113 -20.03 2.89 -9.18
CA THR A 113 -19.69 3.67 -10.39
C THR A 113 -18.95 2.79 -11.40
N SER A 114 -19.20 3.05 -12.68
CA SER A 114 -18.44 2.46 -13.80
C SER A 114 -17.11 3.19 -14.06
N GLN A 115 -16.93 4.39 -13.49
CA GLN A 115 -15.74 5.18 -13.72
C GLN A 115 -14.52 4.63 -12.97
N MET A 116 -13.47 4.31 -13.70
CA MET A 116 -12.16 4.00 -13.13
C MET A 116 -11.33 5.26 -12.97
N PRO A 117 -10.80 5.55 -11.78
CA PRO A 117 -9.89 6.66 -11.61
C PRO A 117 -8.56 6.38 -12.32
N ASN A 118 -7.95 7.40 -12.92
CA ASN A 118 -6.62 7.30 -13.53
C ASN A 118 -5.53 6.97 -12.51
N MET A 119 -5.72 7.33 -11.26
CA MET A 119 -4.78 7.08 -10.17
C MET A 119 -5.51 6.60 -8.93
N ARG A 120 -4.93 5.61 -8.26
CA ARG A 120 -5.40 5.11 -6.97
C ARG A 120 -5.13 6.14 -5.88
N THR A 121 -6.04 6.22 -4.92
CA THR A 121 -5.88 7.05 -3.72
C THR A 121 -5.79 6.15 -2.49
N LEU A 122 -4.79 6.39 -1.66
CA LEU A 122 -4.58 5.68 -0.40
C LEU A 122 -4.65 6.66 0.77
N ALA A 123 -5.36 6.26 1.82
CA ALA A 123 -5.29 6.91 3.13
C ALA A 123 -4.36 6.11 4.04
N THR A 124 -3.36 6.75 4.66
CA THR A 124 -2.35 6.03 5.42
C THR A 124 -1.71 6.87 6.53
N ASN A 125 -1.22 6.18 7.56
CA ASN A 125 -0.42 6.79 8.65
C ASN A 125 0.95 7.33 8.18
N LYS A 126 1.37 7.02 6.95
CA LYS A 126 2.63 7.51 6.36
C LYS A 126 2.50 8.90 5.70
N ALA A 127 1.28 9.40 5.54
CA ALA A 127 1.01 10.76 5.11
C ALA A 127 0.80 11.66 6.33
N SER A 128 1.35 12.88 6.34
CA SER A 128 1.31 13.79 7.50
C SER A 128 0.21 14.84 7.38
N ASP A 129 0.24 15.69 6.36
CA ASP A 129 -0.55 16.93 6.40
C ASP A 129 -1.57 17.06 5.27
N CYS A 130 -1.18 16.71 4.05
CA CYS A 130 -2.04 16.84 2.88
C CYS A 130 -1.88 15.70 1.89
N ALA A 131 -2.81 15.61 0.96
CA ALA A 131 -2.71 14.68 -0.15
C ALA A 131 -1.51 15.03 -1.04
N ARG A 132 -0.75 14.02 -1.44
CA ARG A 132 0.42 14.15 -2.31
C ARG A 132 0.48 13.06 -3.35
N LEU A 133 1.06 13.39 -4.49
CA LEU A 133 1.33 12.41 -5.56
C LEU A 133 2.67 11.70 -5.29
N ASP A 134 2.63 10.38 -5.16
CA ASP A 134 3.83 9.54 -5.30
C ASP A 134 4.02 9.27 -6.80
N LYS A 135 4.87 10.09 -7.45
CA LYS A 135 5.09 10.05 -8.91
C LYS A 135 5.67 8.72 -9.39
N LYS A 136 6.44 8.02 -8.54
CA LYS A 136 7.07 6.74 -8.93
C LYS A 136 6.06 5.59 -8.94
N LEU A 137 5.16 5.60 -7.97
CA LEU A 137 4.11 4.59 -7.83
C LEU A 137 2.80 4.99 -8.54
N GLU A 138 2.71 6.24 -9.02
CA GLU A 138 1.54 6.78 -9.72
C GLU A 138 0.25 6.68 -8.89
N ILE A 139 0.37 7.01 -7.60
CA ILE A 139 -0.73 6.99 -6.65
C ILE A 139 -0.82 8.31 -5.88
N VAL A 140 -2.03 8.65 -5.46
CA VAL A 140 -2.27 9.75 -4.50
C VAL A 140 -2.27 9.18 -3.10
N VAL A 141 -1.50 9.78 -2.20
CA VAL A 141 -1.42 9.38 -0.79
C VAL A 141 -1.91 10.53 0.07
N LYS A 142 -2.91 10.27 0.90
CA LYS A 142 -3.50 11.26 1.83
C LYS A 142 -3.41 10.79 3.29
N PRO A 143 -3.39 11.70 4.27
CA PRO A 143 -3.56 11.30 5.67
C PRO A 143 -4.95 10.68 5.89
N ALA A 144 -5.03 9.67 6.73
CA ALA A 144 -6.30 9.18 7.23
C ALA A 144 -6.87 10.16 8.27
N LYS A 145 -8.20 10.18 8.46
CA LYS A 145 -8.88 11.07 9.43
C LYS A 145 -8.40 10.84 10.87
N ILE A 146 -8.06 9.59 11.21
CA ILE A 146 -7.42 9.18 12.46
C ILE A 146 -6.37 8.11 12.17
N LYS A 147 -5.54 7.77 13.17
CA LYS A 147 -4.54 6.71 13.04
C LYS A 147 -5.21 5.38 12.72
N VAL A 148 -4.82 4.81 11.58
CA VAL A 148 -5.32 3.52 11.07
C VAL A 148 -4.69 2.37 11.85
N ASN A 149 -5.50 1.36 12.14
CA ASN A 149 -5.11 0.08 12.71
C ASN A 149 -6.05 -1.04 12.21
N ALA A 150 -5.78 -2.30 12.58
CA ALA A 150 -6.58 -3.45 12.18
C ALA A 150 -8.08 -3.33 12.55
N GLU A 151 -8.39 -2.71 13.70
CA GLU A 151 -9.75 -2.63 14.24
C GLU A 151 -10.61 -1.56 13.55
N ASN A 152 -9.98 -0.45 13.08
CA ASN A 152 -10.72 0.68 12.52
C ASN A 152 -10.62 0.82 11.00
N LYS A 153 -9.70 0.12 10.36
CA LYS A 153 -9.41 0.18 8.93
C LYS A 153 -10.66 0.08 8.05
N GLN A 154 -11.51 -0.92 8.29
CA GLN A 154 -12.72 -1.15 7.50
C GLN A 154 -13.80 -0.09 7.77
N TYR A 155 -13.92 0.36 9.02
CA TYR A 155 -14.82 1.45 9.40
C TYR A 155 -14.45 2.75 8.68
N LEU A 156 -13.17 3.13 8.69
CA LEU A 156 -12.67 4.32 8.00
C LEU A 156 -12.87 4.24 6.49
N LYS A 157 -12.63 3.07 5.90
CA LYS A 157 -12.86 2.83 4.49
C LYS A 157 -14.31 3.06 4.10
N MET A 158 -15.27 2.56 4.89
CA MET A 158 -16.70 2.76 4.63
C MET A 158 -17.13 4.22 4.86
N LEU A 159 -16.61 4.86 5.89
CA LEU A 159 -16.89 6.28 6.14
C LEU A 159 -16.31 7.18 5.04
N ASP A 160 -15.14 6.87 4.50
CA ASP A 160 -14.58 7.59 3.35
C ASP A 160 -15.44 7.41 2.08
N VAL A 161 -16.08 6.24 1.89
CA VAL A 161 -17.06 6.02 0.81
C VAL A 161 -18.26 6.96 0.97
N LEU A 162 -18.82 7.05 2.18
CA LEU A 162 -19.96 7.92 2.46
C LEU A 162 -19.59 9.41 2.38
N ASP A 163 -18.34 9.77 2.74
CA ASP A 163 -17.85 11.15 2.72
C ASP A 163 -17.79 11.73 1.29
N ILE A 164 -17.58 10.88 0.29
CA ILE A 164 -17.47 11.30 -1.12
C ILE A 164 -18.68 10.94 -1.98
N LEU A 165 -19.72 10.32 -1.42
CA LEU A 165 -20.82 9.73 -2.18
C LEU A 165 -21.59 10.76 -3.01
N ASP A 166 -21.86 11.95 -2.45
CA ASP A 166 -22.61 13.01 -3.11
C ASP A 166 -21.83 13.69 -4.24
N ASP A 167 -20.50 13.72 -4.13
CA ASP A 167 -19.61 14.35 -5.11
C ASP A 167 -19.15 13.37 -6.21
N ALA A 168 -19.49 12.09 -6.07
CA ALA A 168 -19.02 11.04 -6.98
C ALA A 168 -20.04 10.75 -8.10
N PRO A 169 -19.57 10.35 -9.27
CA PRO A 169 -20.45 9.90 -10.35
C PRO A 169 -21.02 8.51 -10.03
N ILE A 170 -22.19 8.45 -9.44
CA ILE A 170 -22.88 7.22 -9.06
C ILE A 170 -23.78 6.79 -10.22
N ASP A 171 -23.65 5.51 -10.64
CA ASP A 171 -24.34 4.95 -11.80
C ASP A 171 -25.44 3.96 -11.42
N VAL A 172 -25.71 3.77 -10.13
CA VAL A 172 -26.67 2.80 -9.61
C VAL A 172 -27.89 3.49 -9.00
N ASP A 173 -29.05 2.83 -9.08
CA ASP A 173 -30.32 3.39 -8.58
C ASP A 173 -30.36 3.48 -7.05
N ASP A 174 -29.76 2.52 -6.35
CA ASP A 174 -29.78 2.44 -4.88
C ASP A 174 -28.39 2.18 -4.29
N PRO A 175 -27.57 3.24 -4.19
CA PRO A 175 -26.22 3.11 -3.63
C PRO A 175 -26.23 2.75 -2.13
N TYR A 176 -27.24 3.21 -1.38
CA TYR A 176 -27.33 2.95 0.05
C TYR A 176 -27.55 1.47 0.36
N LYS A 177 -28.36 0.79 -0.44
CA LYS A 177 -28.56 -0.65 -0.31
C LYS A 177 -27.27 -1.44 -0.55
N ILE A 178 -26.50 -1.06 -1.57
CA ILE A 178 -25.21 -1.71 -1.89
C ILE A 178 -24.23 -1.50 -0.74
N ILE A 179 -24.08 -0.26 -0.26
CA ILE A 179 -23.20 0.08 0.86
C ILE A 179 -23.62 -0.66 2.12
N GLY A 180 -24.92 -0.68 2.38
CA GLY A 180 -25.46 -1.36 3.53
C GLY A 180 -25.19 -2.86 3.52
N ASN A 181 -25.36 -3.54 2.39
CA ASN A 181 -25.03 -4.97 2.26
C ASN A 181 -23.54 -5.21 2.52
N TYR A 182 -22.67 -4.33 2.03
CA TYR A 182 -21.24 -4.46 2.25
C TYR A 182 -20.82 -4.24 3.70
N ILE A 183 -21.48 -3.30 4.42
CA ILE A 183 -21.30 -3.10 5.86
C ILE A 183 -21.64 -4.38 6.64
N ASP A 184 -22.73 -5.08 6.25
CA ASP A 184 -23.14 -6.35 6.88
C ASP A 184 -22.19 -7.50 6.55
N GLU A 185 -21.76 -7.61 5.29
CA GLU A 185 -20.80 -8.64 4.87
C GLU A 185 -19.49 -8.53 5.65
N LEU A 186 -19.07 -7.30 5.96
CA LEU A 186 -17.89 -7.03 6.78
C LEU A 186 -18.15 -7.16 8.28
N GLY A 187 -19.40 -7.35 8.71
CA GLY A 187 -19.77 -7.41 10.12
C GLY A 187 -19.53 -6.12 10.89
N LEU A 188 -19.66 -4.95 10.23
CA LEU A 188 -19.38 -3.67 10.86
C LEU A 188 -20.58 -3.20 11.70
N GLU A 189 -20.27 -2.75 12.91
CA GLU A 189 -21.29 -2.25 13.86
C GLU A 189 -21.73 -0.83 13.51
N TYR A 190 -23.02 -0.60 13.23
CA TYR A 190 -23.56 0.72 12.93
C TYR A 190 -23.35 1.74 14.05
N GLY A 191 -23.42 1.32 15.31
CA GLY A 191 -23.13 2.19 16.46
C GLY A 191 -21.70 2.73 16.45
N LYS A 192 -20.74 1.89 16.09
CA LYS A 192 -19.34 2.25 15.98
C LYS A 192 -19.08 3.15 14.75
N LEU A 193 -19.72 2.84 13.60
CA LEU A 193 -19.69 3.71 12.42
C LEU A 193 -20.22 5.11 12.76
N LEU A 194 -21.37 5.19 13.43
CA LEU A 194 -22.00 6.46 13.81
C LEU A 194 -21.11 7.26 14.77
N ALA A 195 -20.53 6.61 15.79
CA ALA A 195 -19.63 7.26 16.72
C ALA A 195 -18.38 7.82 16.01
N MET A 196 -17.80 7.06 15.10
CA MET A 196 -16.64 7.50 14.32
C MET A 196 -17.00 8.61 13.33
N ALA A 197 -18.14 8.50 12.64
CA ALA A 197 -18.64 9.53 11.72
C ALA A 197 -18.82 10.88 12.44
N ASN A 198 -19.48 10.85 13.60
CA ASN A 198 -19.74 12.07 14.39
C ASN A 198 -18.47 12.72 14.92
N ASN A 199 -17.42 11.93 15.27
CA ASN A 199 -16.20 12.45 15.86
C ASN A 199 -15.17 12.94 14.82
N TYR A 200 -15.15 12.35 13.62
CA TYR A 200 -14.01 12.53 12.70
C TYR A 200 -14.43 12.97 11.28
N TYR A 201 -15.73 12.94 10.96
CA TYR A 201 -16.25 13.29 9.64
C TYR A 201 -17.21 14.47 9.71
N ASN A 202 -17.68 14.93 8.57
CA ASN A 202 -18.63 16.01 8.49
C ASN A 202 -20.08 15.52 8.74
N LYS A 203 -21.00 16.48 8.93
CA LYS A 203 -22.42 16.15 9.15
C LYS A 203 -23.05 15.40 7.98
N ASN A 204 -22.57 15.65 6.76
CA ASN A 204 -23.08 14.98 5.58
C ASN A 204 -22.80 13.49 5.63
N THR A 205 -21.58 13.07 6.01
CA THR A 205 -21.25 11.66 6.19
C THR A 205 -22.15 10.97 7.21
N VAL A 206 -22.53 11.67 8.29
CA VAL A 206 -23.48 11.15 9.29
C VAL A 206 -24.87 10.97 8.67
N LEU A 207 -25.35 11.93 7.86
CA LEU A 207 -26.63 11.81 7.15
C LEU A 207 -26.62 10.67 6.13
N GLN A 208 -25.56 10.51 5.37
CA GLN A 208 -25.38 9.40 4.44
C GLN A 208 -25.45 8.05 5.16
N LEU A 209 -24.80 7.95 6.32
CA LEU A 209 -24.88 6.74 7.15
C LEU A 209 -26.30 6.47 7.67
N ALA A 210 -27.04 7.53 8.02
CA ALA A 210 -28.44 7.38 8.42
C ALA A 210 -29.33 6.90 7.28
N HIS A 211 -29.09 7.33 6.03
CA HIS A 211 -29.79 6.81 4.85
C HIS A 211 -29.49 5.32 4.64
N VAL A 212 -28.22 4.90 4.79
CA VAL A 212 -27.85 3.48 4.72
C VAL A 212 -28.58 2.65 5.79
N ALA A 213 -28.66 3.15 7.03
CA ALA A 213 -29.37 2.49 8.12
C ALA A 213 -30.89 2.46 7.90
N GLY A 214 -31.47 3.55 7.35
CA GLY A 214 -32.90 3.70 7.09
C GLY A 214 -33.45 2.81 5.99
N VAL A 215 -32.62 2.44 5.01
CA VAL A 215 -32.98 1.45 3.96
C VAL A 215 -33.24 0.04 4.56
N ARG A 216 -32.87 -0.18 5.81
CA ARG A 216 -32.93 -1.49 6.50
C ARG A 216 -34.04 -1.61 7.51
N LEU A 217 -34.75 -0.50 7.77
CA LEU A 217 -35.96 -0.48 8.61
C LEU A 217 -37.20 -0.75 7.78
#